data_96371023e398ad6086f334c00eee6c8e
#
_entry.id   96371023e398ad6086f334c00eee6c8e
#
_cell.length_a   1.000
_cell.length_b   1.000
_cell.length_c   1.000
_cell.angle_alpha   90.00
_cell.angle_beta   90.00
_cell.angle_gamma   90.00
#
_symmetry.space_group_name_H-M   'P 1'
#
loop_
_entity.id
_entity.type
_entity.pdbx_description
1 polymer ?
#
loop_
_entity_poly.entity_id
_entity_poly.type
_entity_poly.pdbx_seq_one_letter_code
_entity_poly.pdbx_strand_id
1 'polypeptide(L)'
;MNEFKIESIQTRPDARTIRLTGPFTLKHVFDFQAVMRAGTEPVTIIDLTEVPYMDSASLGSIMGAHVLCQKNGWQYALVGVSARLKMLFEVGGVDKLLVMYPTAEEAEAGLAAKKAAGGSA
;
A
#
# COMPACT_ATOMS: atom_id res chain seq x y z
N MET A 1 -11.70 -15.22 -15.22
CA MET A 1 -11.75 -15.45 -13.79
C MET A 1 -10.80 -14.52 -13.06
N ASN A 2 -11.25 -14.00 -11.93
CA ASN A 2 -10.50 -12.99 -11.19
C ASN A 2 -9.55 -13.65 -10.21
N GLU A 3 -8.46 -14.18 -10.73
CA GLU A 3 -7.43 -14.70 -9.85
C GLU A 3 -6.64 -13.57 -9.24
N PHE A 4 -6.34 -13.71 -7.96
CA PHE A 4 -5.50 -12.75 -7.27
C PHE A 4 -4.04 -12.96 -7.65
N LYS A 5 -3.36 -11.85 -7.90
CA LYS A 5 -1.94 -11.82 -8.17
C LYS A 5 -1.27 -10.79 -7.30
N ILE A 6 -0.07 -11.09 -6.84
CA ILE A 6 0.75 -10.12 -6.12
C ILE A 6 2.14 -10.13 -6.74
N GLU A 7 2.65 -8.95 -7.08
CA GLU A 7 3.97 -8.78 -7.67
C GLU A 7 4.75 -7.74 -6.87
N SER A 8 5.99 -8.03 -6.59
CA SER A 8 6.90 -7.08 -5.94
C SER A 8 7.99 -6.73 -6.92
N ILE A 9 8.07 -5.46 -7.28
CA ILE A 9 9.00 -4.97 -8.29
C ILE A 9 9.90 -3.91 -7.65
N GLN A 10 11.19 -4.16 -7.63
CA GLN A 10 12.12 -3.15 -7.14
C GLN A 10 12.30 -2.09 -8.21
N THR A 11 11.85 -0.87 -7.92
CA THR A 11 11.89 0.24 -8.88
C THR A 11 13.16 1.08 -8.76
N ARG A 12 13.73 1.12 -7.56
CA ARG A 12 15.01 1.80 -7.26
C ARG A 12 15.66 1.02 -6.12
N PRO A 13 16.95 1.25 -5.83
CA PRO A 13 17.60 0.57 -4.70
C PRO A 13 16.88 0.77 -3.36
N ASP A 14 16.20 1.92 -3.19
CA ASP A 14 15.50 2.26 -1.94
C ASP A 14 13.97 2.14 -2.04
N ALA A 15 13.44 1.67 -3.17
CA ALA A 15 12.00 1.66 -3.40
C ALA A 15 11.52 0.41 -4.14
N ARG A 16 10.31 -0.02 -3.81
CA ARG A 16 9.64 -1.11 -4.50
C ARG A 16 8.18 -0.75 -4.72
N THR A 17 7.58 -1.39 -5.72
CA THR A 17 6.13 -1.35 -5.95
C THR A 17 5.58 -2.74 -5.74
N ILE A 18 4.55 -2.84 -4.92
CA ILE A 18 3.78 -4.08 -4.75
C ILE A 18 2.47 -3.88 -5.50
N ARG A 19 2.29 -4.63 -6.59
CA ARG A 19 1.07 -4.55 -7.39
C ARG A 19 0.17 -5.72 -7.07
N LEU A 20 -1.07 -5.40 -6.71
CA LEU A 20 -2.12 -6.38 -6.48
C LEU A 20 -3.08 -6.37 -7.66
N THR A 21 -3.47 -7.55 -8.11
CA THR A 21 -4.43 -7.70 -9.21
C THR A 21 -5.50 -8.69 -8.79
N GLY A 22 -6.75 -8.34 -9.02
CA GLY A 22 -7.90 -9.17 -8.66
C GLY A 22 -8.44 -8.87 -7.26
N PRO A 23 -9.54 -9.53 -6.87
CA PRO A 23 -10.13 -9.30 -5.56
C PRO A 23 -9.16 -9.64 -4.43
N PHE A 24 -8.98 -8.69 -3.53
CA PHE A 24 -8.08 -8.86 -2.38
C PHE A 24 -8.91 -9.16 -1.15
N THR A 25 -8.89 -10.42 -0.73
CA THR A 25 -9.73 -10.91 0.36
C THR A 25 -8.91 -11.64 1.41
N LEU A 26 -9.59 -12.15 2.44
CA LEU A 26 -8.98 -12.94 3.51
C LEU A 26 -8.04 -14.04 2.98
N LYS A 27 -8.38 -14.64 1.85
CA LYS A 27 -7.57 -15.71 1.25
C LYS A 27 -6.14 -15.29 0.95
N HIS A 28 -5.91 -13.99 0.78
CA HIS A 28 -4.65 -13.45 0.27
C HIS A 28 -3.87 -12.66 1.31
N VAL A 29 -4.40 -12.55 2.53
CA VAL A 29 -3.81 -11.73 3.59
C VAL A 29 -2.42 -12.21 3.97
N PHE A 30 -2.23 -13.52 4.12
CA PHE A 30 -0.92 -14.05 4.52
C PHE A 30 0.13 -13.85 3.43
N ASP A 31 -0.26 -14.01 2.16
CA ASP A 31 0.64 -13.77 1.04
C ASP A 31 1.07 -12.30 0.99
N PHE A 32 0.12 -11.39 1.19
CA PHE A 32 0.42 -9.97 1.23
C PHE A 32 1.36 -9.64 2.38
N GLN A 33 1.10 -10.17 3.56
CA GLN A 33 1.95 -9.95 4.74
C GLN A 33 3.37 -10.46 4.50
N ALA A 34 3.50 -11.63 3.87
CA ALA A 34 4.80 -12.20 3.56
C ALA A 34 5.59 -11.30 2.60
N VAL A 35 4.92 -10.77 1.57
CA VAL A 35 5.58 -9.87 0.62
C VAL A 35 6.00 -8.57 1.31
N MET A 36 5.15 -8.02 2.17
CA MET A 36 5.50 -6.81 2.91
C MET A 36 6.74 -7.00 3.78
N ARG A 37 6.85 -8.15 4.43
CA ARG A 37 7.97 -8.44 5.32
C ARG A 37 9.24 -8.88 4.60
N ALA A 38 9.12 -9.32 3.36
CA ALA A 38 10.27 -9.83 2.60
C ALA A 38 11.25 -8.74 2.18
N GLY A 39 10.79 -7.49 2.05
CA GLY A 39 11.63 -6.39 1.64
C GLY A 39 12.00 -5.48 2.78
N THR A 40 13.11 -4.78 2.60
CA THR A 40 13.60 -3.79 3.57
C THR A 40 13.74 -2.42 2.94
N GLU A 41 13.18 -2.23 1.74
CA GLU A 41 13.21 -0.95 1.06
C GLU A 41 12.48 0.10 1.89
N PRO A 42 13.09 1.27 2.09
CA PRO A 42 12.45 2.31 2.90
C PRO A 42 11.21 2.94 2.26
N VAL A 43 10.98 2.71 0.96
CA VAL A 43 9.79 3.23 0.27
C VAL A 43 9.06 2.09 -0.43
N THR A 44 7.77 1.96 -0.15
CA THR A 44 6.90 0.96 -0.79
C THR A 44 5.66 1.64 -1.36
N ILE A 45 5.43 1.45 -2.65
CA ILE A 45 4.20 1.86 -3.30
C ILE A 45 3.33 0.61 -3.40
N ILE A 46 2.10 0.67 -2.90
CA ILE A 46 1.14 -0.42 -3.01
C ILE A 46 0.11 -0.02 -4.06
N ASP A 47 0.15 -0.69 -5.19
CA ASP A 47 -0.70 -0.36 -6.34
C ASP A 47 -1.97 -1.20 -6.31
N LEU A 48 -3.09 -0.53 -6.08
CA LEU A 48 -4.42 -1.14 -5.99
C LEU A 48 -5.28 -0.86 -7.22
N THR A 49 -4.67 -0.37 -8.29
CA THR A 49 -5.41 0.01 -9.51
C THR A 49 -6.26 -1.14 -10.06
N GLU A 50 -5.74 -2.37 -10.00
CA GLU A 50 -6.39 -3.56 -10.55
C GLU A 50 -7.12 -4.39 -9.49
N VAL A 51 -7.43 -3.79 -8.34
CA VAL A 51 -8.18 -4.46 -7.27
C VAL A 51 -9.63 -3.98 -7.30
N PRO A 52 -10.57 -4.83 -7.73
CA PRO A 52 -11.98 -4.41 -7.85
C PRO A 52 -12.69 -4.29 -6.51
N TYR A 53 -12.29 -5.07 -5.51
CA TYR A 53 -12.85 -4.94 -4.16
C TYR A 53 -11.95 -5.59 -3.13
N MET A 54 -12.19 -5.23 -1.88
CA MET A 54 -11.50 -5.77 -0.72
C MET A 54 -12.53 -6.10 0.36
N ASP A 55 -12.20 -7.01 1.26
CA ASP A 55 -13.00 -7.26 2.45
C ASP A 55 -12.34 -6.64 3.69
N SER A 56 -12.98 -6.79 4.84
CA SER A 56 -12.47 -6.21 6.08
C SER A 56 -11.15 -6.85 6.52
N ALA A 57 -10.94 -8.12 6.20
CA ALA A 57 -9.69 -8.81 6.56
C ALA A 57 -8.52 -8.25 5.76
N SER A 58 -8.71 -8.02 4.45
CA SER A 58 -7.66 -7.43 3.62
C SER A 58 -7.41 -5.98 4.00
N LEU A 59 -8.45 -5.23 4.37
CA LEU A 59 -8.27 -3.89 4.91
C LEU A 59 -7.40 -3.93 6.17
N GLY A 60 -7.64 -4.91 7.04
CA GLY A 60 -6.81 -5.11 8.23
C GLY A 60 -5.35 -5.34 7.87
N SER A 61 -5.08 -6.07 6.79
CA SER A 61 -3.70 -6.32 6.36
C SER A 61 -3.04 -5.05 5.80
N ILE A 62 -3.80 -4.17 5.17
CA ILE A 62 -3.30 -2.85 4.75
C ILE A 62 -2.93 -2.02 5.98
N MET A 63 -3.76 -2.05 7.00
CA MET A 63 -3.44 -1.38 8.27
C MET A 63 -2.19 -1.97 8.91
N GLY A 64 -2.00 -3.28 8.81
CA GLY A 64 -0.78 -3.92 9.26
C GLY A 64 0.46 -3.41 8.54
N ALA A 65 0.33 -3.18 7.24
CA ALA A 65 1.42 -2.60 6.44
C ALA A 65 1.74 -1.17 6.90
N HIS A 66 0.70 -0.39 7.20
CA HIS A 66 0.87 0.96 7.74
C HIS A 66 1.68 0.94 9.04
N VAL A 67 1.29 0.08 9.97
CA VAL A 67 1.97 -0.07 11.25
C VAL A 67 3.41 -0.53 11.07
N LEU A 68 3.64 -1.50 10.18
CA LEU A 68 4.96 -2.01 9.89
C LEU A 68 5.89 -0.89 9.40
N CYS A 69 5.40 -0.07 8.47
CA CYS A 69 6.19 1.03 7.94
C CYS A 69 6.47 2.09 9.00
N GLN A 70 5.48 2.46 9.80
CA GLN A 70 5.70 3.42 10.89
C GLN A 70 6.75 2.92 11.89
N LYS A 71 6.66 1.65 12.24
CA LYS A 71 7.54 1.04 13.22
C LYS A 71 9.00 1.02 12.76
N ASN A 72 9.22 0.90 11.45
CA ASN A 72 10.57 0.82 10.89
C ASN A 72 11.06 2.14 10.30
N GLY A 73 10.28 3.20 10.40
CA GLY A 73 10.64 4.49 9.80
C GLY A 73 10.61 4.49 8.28
N TRP A 74 9.85 3.57 7.69
CA TRP A 74 9.68 3.46 6.24
C TRP A 74 8.49 4.28 5.78
N GLN A 75 8.49 4.62 4.50
CA GLN A 75 7.37 5.30 3.84
C GLN A 75 6.62 4.33 2.96
N TYR A 76 5.31 4.53 2.86
CA TYR A 76 4.49 3.80 1.89
C TYR A 76 3.41 4.73 1.35
N ALA A 77 2.84 4.34 0.22
CA ALA A 77 1.64 4.98 -0.29
C ALA A 77 0.79 3.96 -1.03
N LEU A 78 -0.52 4.10 -0.91
CA LEU A 78 -1.49 3.36 -1.72
C LEU A 78 -1.78 4.20 -2.95
N VAL A 79 -1.78 3.59 -4.13
CA VAL A 79 -2.12 4.29 -5.37
C VAL A 79 -3.23 3.54 -6.09
N GLY A 80 -3.97 4.26 -6.91
CA GLY A 80 -5.04 3.67 -7.70
C GLY A 80 -6.25 3.21 -6.88
N VAL A 81 -6.48 3.83 -5.73
CA VAL A 81 -7.60 3.47 -4.87
C VAL A 81 -8.91 3.92 -5.54
N SER A 82 -9.76 2.94 -5.89
CA SER A 82 -11.06 3.24 -6.51
C SER A 82 -12.02 3.86 -5.51
N ALA A 83 -13.10 4.45 -6.03
CA ALA A 83 -14.16 4.98 -5.17
C ALA A 83 -14.74 3.90 -4.26
N ARG A 84 -14.85 2.68 -4.77
CA ARG A 84 -15.35 1.54 -3.99
C ARG A 84 -14.43 1.18 -2.82
N LEU A 85 -13.13 1.14 -3.06
CA LEU A 85 -12.16 0.88 -2.00
C LEU A 85 -12.12 2.03 -1.01
N LYS A 86 -12.20 3.24 -1.51
CA LYS A 86 -12.20 4.43 -0.65
C LYS A 86 -13.41 4.43 0.29
N MET A 87 -14.57 4.00 -0.21
CA MET A 87 -15.75 3.87 0.63
C MET A 87 -15.53 2.85 1.74
N LEU A 88 -14.90 1.72 1.44
CA LEU A 88 -14.56 0.72 2.45
C LEU A 88 -13.65 1.34 3.53
N PHE A 89 -12.65 2.10 3.11
CA PHE A 89 -11.72 2.75 4.04
C PHE A 89 -12.45 3.76 4.93
N GLU A 90 -13.38 4.51 4.36
CA GLU A 90 -14.18 5.48 5.11
C GLU A 90 -15.08 4.79 6.13
N VAL A 91 -15.77 3.73 5.71
CA VAL A 91 -16.64 2.95 6.60
C VAL A 91 -15.81 2.33 7.72
N GLY A 92 -14.61 1.89 7.42
CA GLY A 92 -13.70 1.34 8.42
C GLY A 92 -13.03 2.39 9.30
N GLY A 93 -13.22 3.67 8.99
CA GLY A 93 -12.65 4.76 9.79
C GLY A 93 -11.15 4.93 9.63
N VAL A 94 -10.56 4.41 8.56
CA VAL A 94 -9.10 4.43 8.38
C VAL A 94 -8.64 5.29 7.21
N ASP A 95 -9.55 5.89 6.49
CA ASP A 95 -9.24 6.68 5.30
C ASP A 95 -8.26 7.83 5.58
N LYS A 96 -8.34 8.42 6.75
CA LYS A 96 -7.47 9.53 7.16
C LYS A 96 -6.10 9.08 7.68
N LEU A 97 -5.98 7.81 8.04
CA LEU A 97 -4.71 7.25 8.52
C LEU A 97 -3.83 6.79 7.38
N LEU A 98 -4.45 6.27 6.32
CA LEU A 98 -3.72 5.68 5.20
C LEU A 98 -3.18 6.76 4.27
N VAL A 99 -1.96 6.55 3.79
CA VAL A 99 -1.33 7.46 2.83
C VAL A 99 -1.75 7.04 1.44
N MET A 100 -2.46 7.89 0.74
CA MET A 100 -3.02 7.60 -0.59
C MET A 100 -2.68 8.70 -1.58
N TYR A 101 -2.34 8.30 -2.80
CA TYR A 101 -2.12 9.20 -3.92
C TYR A 101 -2.82 8.62 -5.15
N PRO A 102 -3.24 9.48 -6.11
CA PRO A 102 -3.90 8.97 -7.32
C PRO A 102 -3.01 8.08 -8.18
N THR A 103 -1.73 8.41 -8.30
CA THR A 103 -0.80 7.68 -9.17
C THR A 103 0.52 7.43 -8.46
N ALA A 104 1.29 6.48 -8.99
CA ALA A 104 2.62 6.18 -8.47
C ALA A 104 3.55 7.39 -8.58
N GLU A 105 3.46 8.16 -9.66
CA GLU A 105 4.28 9.35 -9.86
C GLU A 105 4.00 10.39 -8.78
N GLU A 106 2.72 10.66 -8.52
CA GLU A 106 2.34 11.60 -7.47
C GLU A 106 2.73 11.08 -6.07
N ALA A 107 2.63 9.77 -5.87
CA ALA A 107 3.05 9.16 -4.61
C ALA A 107 4.56 9.35 -4.38
N GLU A 108 5.37 9.07 -5.38
CA GLU A 108 6.82 9.23 -5.26
C GLU A 108 7.19 10.68 -5.00
N ALA A 109 6.58 11.62 -5.71
CA ALA A 109 6.82 13.05 -5.50
C ALA A 109 6.39 13.48 -4.10
N GLY A 110 5.21 13.04 -3.65
CA GLY A 110 4.69 13.38 -2.32
C GLY A 110 5.54 12.80 -1.20
N LEU A 111 5.97 11.57 -1.32
CA LEU A 111 6.82 10.93 -0.32
C LEU A 111 8.20 11.56 -0.27
N ALA A 112 8.77 11.91 -1.42
CA ALA A 112 10.06 12.60 -1.49
C ALA A 112 9.97 13.97 -0.82
N ALA A 113 8.88 14.73 -1.06
CA ALA A 113 8.65 16.01 -0.44
C ALA A 113 8.53 15.90 1.08
N LYS A 114 7.82 14.88 1.58
CA LYS A 114 7.69 14.62 3.01
C LYS A 114 9.02 14.29 3.63
N LYS A 115 9.83 13.48 2.98
CA LYS A 115 11.16 13.11 3.46
C LYS A 115 12.06 14.33 3.55
N ALA A 116 12.04 15.19 2.52
CA ALA A 116 12.82 16.41 2.52
C ALA A 116 12.40 17.37 3.63
N ALA A 117 11.08 17.52 3.84
CA ALA A 117 10.53 18.40 4.88
C ALA A 117 10.81 17.88 6.30
N GLY A 118 10.72 16.56 6.48
CA GLY A 118 10.91 15.92 7.78
C GLY A 118 12.31 15.37 8.01
N GLY A 119 13.20 15.52 7.04
CA GLY A 119 14.51 14.87 7.07
C GLY A 119 15.43 15.38 8.17
N SER A 120 15.15 16.52 8.74
CA SER A 120 15.93 17.08 9.83
C SER A 120 15.42 16.67 11.21
N ALA A 121 14.30 16.02 11.24
CA ALA A 121 13.65 15.64 12.51
C ALA A 121 14.34 14.47 13.18
#